data_7541244d8b7427c9beecae96910a8df4
#
_entry.id   7541244d8b7427c9beecae96910a8df4
#
_cell.length_a   1.000
_cell.length_b   1.000
_cell.length_c   1.000
_cell.angle_alpha   90.00
_cell.angle_beta   90.00
_cell.angle_gamma   90.00
#
_symmetry.space_group_name_H-M   'P 1'
#
loop_
_entity.id
_entity.type
_entity.pdbx_description
1 polymer ?
#
loop_
_entity_poly.entity_id
_entity_poly.type
_entity_poly.pdbx_seq_one_letter_code
_entity_poly.pdbx_strand_id
1 'polypeptide(L)'
;MESRSLRIWTWTTLWNAALDRPLIGAGFGADNAVVFGKYAPLDGEFAVFRGFVFVAHSIYFQMLGEHGFVGLGLFLLLGAVTWLSAGRLARQSKDDPEFGSWMPLLMRMVQVSLVGYGAGGAFLSLAYLDLPYYIMGFVVTAAALVRNRAKAVVSAPANPAAAAGRPPLPAVPTRGSFKPK
;
A
#
# COMPACT_ATOMS: atom_id res chain seq x y z
N MET A 1 3.77 -19.22 -27.92
CA MET A 1 5.00 -19.62 -27.19
C MET A 1 5.88 -18.44 -26.81
N GLU A 2 6.03 -17.44 -27.66
CA GLU A 2 6.93 -16.26 -27.46
C GLU A 2 6.69 -15.48 -26.15
N SER A 3 5.44 -15.21 -25.76
CA SER A 3 5.16 -14.37 -24.59
C SER A 3 5.61 -14.97 -23.27
N ARG A 4 5.65 -16.30 -23.13
CA ARG A 4 6.11 -17.00 -21.93
C ARG A 4 7.64 -16.97 -21.84
N SER A 5 8.33 -17.26 -22.94
CA SER A 5 9.80 -17.24 -22.99
C SER A 5 10.35 -15.85 -22.73
N LEU A 6 9.69 -14.79 -23.25
CA LEU A 6 10.04 -13.40 -22.99
C LEU A 6 9.94 -13.03 -21.50
N ARG A 7 8.88 -13.45 -20.80
CA ARG A 7 8.74 -13.18 -19.35
C ARG A 7 9.82 -13.89 -18.55
N ILE A 8 10.07 -15.16 -18.83
CA ILE A 8 11.10 -15.95 -18.14
C ILE A 8 12.46 -15.31 -18.36
N TRP A 9 12.78 -14.92 -19.59
CA TRP A 9 14.02 -14.25 -19.93
C TRP A 9 14.21 -12.94 -19.17
N THR A 10 13.17 -12.07 -19.13
CA THR A 10 13.18 -10.81 -18.39
C THR A 10 13.34 -11.07 -16.89
N TRP A 11 12.60 -12.00 -16.33
CA TRP A 11 12.67 -12.33 -14.90
C TRP A 11 14.04 -12.89 -14.51
N THR A 12 14.62 -13.74 -15.36
CA THR A 12 15.97 -14.25 -15.15
C THR A 12 17.01 -13.13 -15.21
N THR A 13 16.86 -12.18 -16.12
CA THR A 13 17.73 -10.99 -16.21
C THR A 13 17.69 -10.17 -14.90
N LEU A 14 16.50 -9.85 -14.41
CA LEU A 14 16.32 -9.08 -13.17
C LEU A 14 16.78 -9.86 -11.92
N TRP A 15 16.58 -11.18 -11.92
CA TRP A 15 17.10 -12.07 -10.90
C TRP A 15 18.64 -12.07 -10.86
N ASN A 16 19.30 -12.20 -12.01
CA ASN A 16 20.75 -12.14 -12.12
C ASN A 16 21.31 -10.79 -11.66
N ALA A 17 20.64 -9.69 -12.00
CA ALA A 17 20.99 -8.36 -11.53
C ALA A 17 20.87 -8.23 -9.99
N ALA A 18 19.84 -8.83 -9.41
CA ALA A 18 19.66 -8.86 -7.95
C ALA A 18 20.69 -9.75 -7.26
N LEU A 19 21.14 -10.85 -7.88
CA LEU A 19 22.22 -11.69 -7.34
C LEU A 19 23.57 -10.97 -7.35
N ASP A 20 23.89 -10.21 -8.40
CA ASP A 20 25.12 -9.41 -8.48
C ASP A 20 25.11 -8.23 -7.49
N ARG A 21 23.93 -7.63 -7.25
CA ARG A 21 23.74 -6.46 -6.38
C ARG A 21 22.59 -6.67 -5.39
N PRO A 22 22.74 -7.54 -4.40
CA PRO A 22 21.62 -8.01 -3.58
C PRO A 22 20.95 -6.95 -2.71
N LEU A 23 21.66 -5.88 -2.35
CA LEU A 23 21.13 -4.83 -1.48
C LEU A 23 20.37 -3.75 -2.23
N ILE A 24 20.79 -3.41 -3.45
CA ILE A 24 20.33 -2.21 -4.18
C ILE A 24 19.82 -2.51 -5.59
N GLY A 25 19.99 -3.73 -6.08
CA GLY A 25 19.63 -4.11 -7.45
C GLY A 25 20.40 -3.35 -8.54
N ALA A 26 19.81 -3.26 -9.73
CA ALA A 26 20.37 -2.52 -10.86
C ALA A 26 20.03 -1.02 -10.85
N GLY A 27 19.18 -0.57 -9.94
CA GLY A 27 18.68 0.80 -9.88
C GLY A 27 17.33 0.99 -10.60
N PHE A 28 16.74 2.15 -10.43
CA PHE A 28 15.47 2.51 -11.07
C PHE A 28 15.51 2.37 -12.59
N GLY A 29 14.41 1.85 -13.17
CA GLY A 29 14.33 1.63 -14.61
C GLY A 29 15.30 0.56 -15.08
N ALA A 30 15.38 -0.58 -14.37
CA ALA A 30 16.24 -1.71 -14.71
C ALA A 30 15.89 -2.36 -16.08
N ASP A 31 14.78 -1.98 -16.68
CA ASP A 31 14.37 -2.33 -18.04
C ASP A 31 15.09 -1.45 -19.08
N ASN A 32 16.41 -1.53 -19.13
CA ASN A 32 17.26 -0.77 -20.05
C ASN A 32 18.36 -1.64 -20.70
N ALA A 33 18.92 -1.14 -21.80
CA ALA A 33 19.91 -1.88 -22.60
C ALA A 33 21.20 -2.23 -21.84
N VAL A 34 21.59 -1.42 -20.84
CA VAL A 34 22.82 -1.67 -20.05
C VAL A 34 22.60 -2.87 -19.13
N VAL A 35 21.49 -2.93 -18.43
CA VAL A 35 21.13 -4.03 -17.53
C VAL A 35 20.92 -5.31 -18.32
N PHE A 36 20.17 -5.27 -19.41
CA PHE A 36 19.94 -6.45 -20.25
C PHE A 36 21.23 -6.91 -20.95
N GLY A 37 22.06 -5.99 -21.41
CA GLY A 37 23.37 -6.34 -22.00
C GLY A 37 24.32 -7.04 -21.01
N LYS A 38 24.21 -6.75 -19.72
CA LYS A 38 25.07 -7.32 -18.68
C LYS A 38 24.51 -8.64 -18.09
N TYR A 39 23.20 -8.72 -17.85
CA TYR A 39 22.61 -9.76 -17.01
C TYR A 39 21.69 -10.72 -17.73
N ALA A 40 21.29 -10.43 -18.99
CA ALA A 40 20.40 -11.30 -19.74
C ALA A 40 21.11 -12.61 -20.15
N PRO A 41 20.46 -13.77 -19.95
CA PRO A 41 20.95 -15.01 -20.50
C PRO A 41 20.87 -14.96 -22.04
N LEU A 42 21.94 -15.34 -22.71
CA LEU A 42 22.06 -15.29 -24.19
C LEU A 42 22.40 -16.66 -24.80
N ASP A 43 22.10 -17.72 -24.09
CA ASP A 43 22.32 -19.12 -24.46
C ASP A 43 21.00 -19.82 -24.79
N GLY A 44 21.10 -20.89 -25.54
CA GLY A 44 19.94 -21.71 -25.91
C GLY A 44 18.85 -20.94 -26.65
N GLU A 45 17.61 -21.10 -26.20
CA GLU A 45 16.42 -20.46 -26.79
C GLU A 45 16.39 -18.93 -26.61
N PHE A 46 17.20 -18.39 -25.70
CA PHE A 46 17.23 -16.96 -25.40
C PHE A 46 18.15 -16.15 -26.31
N ALA A 47 18.98 -16.82 -27.12
CA ALA A 47 19.90 -16.15 -28.05
C ALA A 47 19.17 -15.21 -29.04
N VAL A 48 17.92 -15.50 -29.38
CA VAL A 48 17.07 -14.68 -30.27
C VAL A 48 16.70 -13.33 -29.69
N PHE A 49 16.78 -13.16 -28.36
CA PHE A 49 16.42 -11.92 -27.68
C PHE A 49 17.60 -10.95 -27.47
N ARG A 50 18.76 -11.29 -28.03
CA ARG A 50 19.95 -10.42 -27.93
C ARG A 50 19.67 -9.01 -28.44
N GLY A 51 19.94 -8.00 -27.60
CA GLY A 51 19.72 -6.60 -27.93
C GLY A 51 18.30 -6.06 -27.70
N PHE A 52 17.37 -6.93 -27.31
CA PHE A 52 16.04 -6.50 -26.90
C PHE A 52 16.01 -6.13 -25.42
N VAL A 53 15.03 -5.32 -25.06
CA VAL A 53 14.71 -4.92 -23.67
C VAL A 53 13.22 -5.06 -23.47
N PHE A 54 12.82 -5.72 -22.41
CA PHE A 54 11.40 -5.94 -22.09
C PHE A 54 11.10 -5.56 -20.65
N VAL A 55 9.89 -5.07 -20.43
CA VAL A 55 9.35 -4.74 -19.10
C VAL A 55 9.08 -6.01 -18.32
N ALA A 56 9.27 -5.96 -16.99
CA ALA A 56 9.16 -7.13 -16.12
C ALA A 56 7.78 -7.81 -16.12
N HIS A 57 6.71 -7.04 -16.34
CA HIS A 57 5.32 -7.51 -16.19
C HIS A 57 5.09 -8.28 -14.88
N SER A 58 5.74 -7.81 -13.80
CA SER A 58 5.59 -8.33 -12.44
C SER A 58 6.14 -7.31 -11.44
N ILE A 59 5.33 -6.87 -10.48
CA ILE A 59 5.76 -5.97 -9.41
C ILE A 59 6.91 -6.56 -8.58
N TYR A 60 6.92 -7.88 -8.42
CA TYR A 60 7.93 -8.56 -7.61
C TYR A 60 9.29 -8.57 -8.29
N PHE A 61 9.34 -8.94 -9.57
CA PHE A 61 10.59 -8.93 -10.34
C PHE A 61 11.06 -7.51 -10.64
N GLN A 62 10.14 -6.57 -10.83
CA GLN A 62 10.47 -5.15 -10.97
C GLN A 62 11.16 -4.64 -9.69
N MET A 63 10.55 -4.82 -8.52
CA MET A 63 11.15 -4.41 -7.24
C MET A 63 12.46 -5.14 -6.94
N LEU A 64 12.54 -6.44 -7.27
CA LEU A 64 13.74 -7.23 -7.09
C LEU A 64 14.90 -6.73 -7.98
N GLY A 65 14.63 -6.53 -9.26
CA GLY A 65 15.65 -6.08 -10.23
C GLY A 65 16.15 -4.67 -9.95
N GLU A 66 15.26 -3.77 -9.59
CA GLU A 66 15.58 -2.35 -9.35
C GLU A 66 16.20 -2.08 -7.98
N HIS A 67 15.72 -2.77 -6.92
CA HIS A 67 16.09 -2.47 -5.53
C HIS A 67 16.69 -3.65 -4.76
N GLY A 68 16.93 -4.77 -5.43
CA GLY A 68 17.48 -5.96 -4.81
C GLY A 68 16.52 -6.62 -3.81
N PHE A 69 17.06 -7.55 -3.02
CA PHE A 69 16.28 -8.29 -2.02
C PHE A 69 15.81 -7.41 -0.87
N VAL A 70 16.57 -6.36 -0.52
CA VAL A 70 16.18 -5.43 0.54
C VAL A 70 14.94 -4.63 0.11
N GLY A 71 14.94 -4.07 -1.12
CA GLY A 71 13.79 -3.33 -1.63
C GLY A 71 12.56 -4.20 -1.78
N LEU A 72 12.69 -5.40 -2.33
CA LEU A 72 11.58 -6.36 -2.39
C LEU A 72 11.08 -6.72 -0.98
N GLY A 73 11.99 -6.97 -0.02
CA GLY A 73 11.61 -7.27 1.37
C GLY A 73 10.83 -6.14 2.04
N LEU A 74 11.28 -4.90 1.88
CA LEU A 74 10.57 -3.72 2.40
C LEU A 74 9.21 -3.53 1.74
N PHE A 75 9.11 -3.74 0.43
CA PHE A 75 7.85 -3.67 -0.31
C PHE A 75 6.83 -4.69 0.20
N LEU A 76 7.24 -5.94 0.36
CA LEU A 76 6.39 -7.00 0.90
C LEU A 76 6.02 -6.76 2.37
N LEU A 77 6.98 -6.30 3.18
CA LEU A 77 6.76 -5.95 4.58
C LEU A 77 5.71 -4.84 4.71
N LEU A 78 5.80 -3.79 3.89
CA LEU A 78 4.85 -2.69 3.88
C LEU A 78 3.42 -3.18 3.55
N GLY A 79 3.28 -4.03 2.55
CA GLY A 79 2.00 -4.68 2.22
C GLY A 79 1.46 -5.54 3.37
N ALA A 80 2.33 -6.37 3.97
CA ALA A 80 1.96 -7.24 5.09
C ALA A 80 1.55 -6.45 6.34
N VAL A 81 2.31 -5.41 6.72
CA VAL A 81 1.97 -4.55 7.86
C VAL A 81 0.63 -3.84 7.63
N THR A 82 0.38 -3.35 6.43
CA THR A 82 -0.90 -2.71 6.07
C THR A 82 -2.05 -3.70 6.17
N TRP A 83 -1.88 -4.89 5.62
CA TRP A 83 -2.90 -5.96 5.67
C TRP A 83 -3.21 -6.40 7.10
N LEU A 84 -2.18 -6.61 7.93
CA LEU A 84 -2.33 -6.96 9.34
C LEU A 84 -2.97 -5.83 10.16
N SER A 85 -2.59 -4.58 9.87
CA SER A 85 -3.16 -3.41 10.53
C SER A 85 -4.64 -3.24 10.22
N ALA A 86 -5.04 -3.40 8.96
CA ALA A 86 -6.45 -3.41 8.58
C ALA A 86 -7.23 -4.51 9.31
N GLY A 87 -6.67 -5.73 9.41
CA GLY A 87 -7.28 -6.82 10.16
C GLY A 87 -7.42 -6.57 11.67
N ARG A 88 -6.45 -5.87 12.28
CA ARG A 88 -6.52 -5.44 13.69
C ARG A 88 -7.60 -4.38 13.89
N LEU A 89 -7.64 -3.37 13.02
CA LEU A 89 -8.66 -2.31 13.07
C LEU A 89 -10.06 -2.86 12.90
N ALA A 90 -10.28 -3.80 11.98
CA ALA A 90 -11.56 -4.48 11.80
C ALA A 90 -12.05 -5.17 13.08
N ARG A 91 -11.14 -5.74 13.86
CA ARG A 91 -11.46 -6.37 15.14
C ARG A 91 -11.70 -5.37 16.25
N GLN A 92 -10.85 -4.34 16.35
CA GLN A 92 -10.92 -3.33 17.41
C GLN A 92 -12.14 -2.44 17.33
N SER A 93 -12.62 -2.16 16.10
CA SER A 93 -13.76 -1.30 15.88
C SER A 93 -15.12 -2.02 15.88
N LYS A 94 -15.15 -3.35 15.98
CA LYS A 94 -16.36 -4.16 15.82
C LYS A 94 -17.48 -3.80 16.79
N ASP A 95 -17.12 -3.56 18.04
CA ASP A 95 -18.06 -3.31 19.13
C ASP A 95 -18.18 -1.81 19.48
N ASP A 96 -17.56 -0.92 18.69
CA ASP A 96 -17.66 0.52 18.88
C ASP A 96 -18.97 1.05 18.29
N PRO A 97 -19.78 1.82 19.06
CA PRO A 97 -21.07 2.33 18.59
C PRO A 97 -20.98 3.24 17.35
N GLU A 98 -19.86 3.94 17.18
CA GLU A 98 -19.64 4.88 16.07
C GLU A 98 -19.06 4.18 14.84
N PHE A 99 -18.13 3.24 15.03
CA PHE A 99 -17.38 2.61 13.96
C PHE A 99 -17.84 1.18 13.64
N GLY A 100 -18.50 0.49 14.56
CA GLY A 100 -18.79 -0.94 14.48
C GLY A 100 -19.64 -1.37 13.29
N SER A 101 -20.46 -0.46 12.74
CA SER A 101 -21.31 -0.78 11.59
C SER A 101 -20.56 -0.81 10.26
N TRP A 102 -19.57 0.04 10.06
CA TRP A 102 -18.95 0.23 8.74
C TRP A 102 -17.42 -0.01 8.70
N MET A 103 -16.70 0.35 9.77
CA MET A 103 -15.23 0.25 9.80
C MET A 103 -14.72 -1.18 9.61
N PRO A 104 -15.29 -2.22 10.26
CA PRO A 104 -14.84 -3.60 10.04
C PRO A 104 -15.01 -4.05 8.60
N LEU A 105 -16.13 -3.70 7.96
CA LEU A 105 -16.39 -4.01 6.56
C LEU A 105 -15.37 -3.33 5.65
N LEU A 106 -15.15 -2.03 5.86
CA LEU A 106 -14.19 -1.24 5.09
C LEU A 106 -12.77 -1.81 5.18
N MET A 107 -12.33 -2.19 6.39
CA MET A 107 -11.01 -2.80 6.58
C MET A 107 -10.89 -4.18 5.92
N ARG A 108 -11.98 -4.95 5.85
CA ARG A 108 -12.03 -6.19 5.07
C ARG A 108 -11.92 -5.95 3.58
N MET A 109 -12.60 -4.93 3.06
CA MET A 109 -12.48 -4.52 1.66
C MET A 109 -11.05 -4.12 1.32
N VAL A 110 -10.37 -3.37 2.20
CA VAL A 110 -8.94 -3.03 2.07
C VAL A 110 -8.08 -4.30 1.98
N GLN A 111 -8.30 -5.29 2.84
CA GLN A 111 -7.56 -6.55 2.78
C GLN A 111 -7.76 -7.28 1.44
N VAL A 112 -8.99 -7.37 0.97
CA VAL A 112 -9.30 -7.98 -0.35
C VAL A 112 -8.63 -7.21 -1.49
N SER A 113 -8.66 -5.88 -1.45
CA SER A 113 -8.00 -5.02 -2.46
C SER A 113 -6.49 -5.22 -2.50
N LEU A 114 -5.82 -5.36 -1.35
CA LEU A 114 -4.38 -5.65 -1.28
C LEU A 114 -4.05 -7.03 -1.84
N VAL A 115 -4.88 -8.06 -1.59
CA VAL A 115 -4.72 -9.38 -2.19
C VAL A 115 -4.90 -9.31 -3.70
N GLY A 116 -5.94 -8.59 -4.18
CA GLY A 116 -6.18 -8.37 -5.60
C GLY A 116 -5.01 -7.65 -6.29
N TYR A 117 -4.46 -6.61 -5.65
CA TYR A 117 -3.26 -5.91 -6.13
C TYR A 117 -2.04 -6.84 -6.18
N GLY A 118 -1.79 -7.63 -5.14
CA GLY A 118 -0.67 -8.58 -5.11
C GLY A 118 -0.78 -9.67 -6.18
N ALA A 119 -1.98 -10.23 -6.37
CA ALA A 119 -2.23 -11.24 -7.38
C ALA A 119 -2.13 -10.68 -8.81
N GLY A 120 -2.78 -9.55 -9.08
CA GLY A 120 -2.71 -8.86 -10.38
C GLY A 120 -1.31 -8.37 -10.70
N GLY A 121 -0.61 -7.83 -9.70
CA GLY A 121 0.75 -7.34 -9.81
C GLY A 121 1.80 -8.42 -10.10
N ALA A 122 1.47 -9.71 -9.86
CA ALA A 122 2.34 -10.80 -10.27
C ALA A 122 2.55 -10.85 -11.79
N PHE A 123 1.62 -10.28 -12.56
CA PHE A 123 1.62 -10.29 -14.03
C PHE A 123 1.63 -8.89 -14.67
N LEU A 124 1.78 -7.84 -13.88
CA LEU A 124 1.75 -6.44 -14.31
C LEU A 124 2.88 -5.64 -13.66
N SER A 125 3.49 -4.70 -14.40
CA SER A 125 4.52 -3.79 -13.88
C SER A 125 3.88 -2.59 -13.18
N LEU A 126 3.24 -2.82 -12.04
CA LEU A 126 2.48 -1.82 -11.28
C LEU A 126 3.13 -1.48 -9.91
N ALA A 127 4.44 -1.71 -9.75
CA ALA A 127 5.13 -1.45 -8.48
C ALA A 127 5.05 0.02 -8.03
N TYR A 128 5.01 0.94 -8.99
CA TYR A 128 4.93 2.39 -8.75
C TYR A 128 3.53 2.96 -8.95
N LEU A 129 2.49 2.11 -9.05
CA LEU A 129 1.12 2.59 -9.04
C LEU A 129 0.80 3.20 -7.67
N ASP A 130 0.21 4.38 -7.65
CA ASP A 130 -0.09 5.13 -6.42
C ASP A 130 -1.17 4.47 -5.55
N LEU A 131 -2.05 3.67 -6.15
CA LEU A 131 -3.22 3.09 -5.47
C LEU A 131 -2.89 2.34 -4.16
N PRO A 132 -1.91 1.40 -4.10
CA PRO A 132 -1.59 0.72 -2.85
C PRO A 132 -1.07 1.69 -1.76
N TYR A 133 -0.35 2.76 -2.13
CA TYR A 133 0.14 3.75 -1.18
C TYR A 133 -1.00 4.61 -0.63
N TYR A 134 -2.02 4.95 -1.42
CA TYR A 134 -3.25 5.58 -0.92
C TYR A 134 -4.01 4.66 0.05
N ILE A 135 -4.11 3.37 -0.25
CA ILE A 135 -4.71 2.38 0.65
C ILE A 135 -3.96 2.32 1.98
N MET A 136 -2.62 2.35 1.95
CA MET A 136 -1.79 2.40 3.16
C MET A 136 -2.06 3.67 3.99
N GLY A 137 -2.06 4.85 3.35
CA GLY A 137 -2.38 6.12 3.99
C GLY A 137 -3.77 6.11 4.62
N PHE A 138 -4.73 5.51 3.94
CA PHE A 138 -6.10 5.33 4.43
C PHE A 138 -6.15 4.46 5.70
N VAL A 139 -5.44 3.34 5.74
CA VAL A 139 -5.35 2.48 6.93
C VAL A 139 -4.70 3.20 8.11
N VAL A 140 -3.66 4.01 7.85
CA VAL A 140 -3.02 4.84 8.89
C VAL A 140 -3.99 5.87 9.46
N THR A 141 -4.76 6.54 8.61
CA THR A 141 -5.78 7.50 9.02
C THR A 141 -6.88 6.83 9.85
N ALA A 142 -7.38 5.69 9.40
CA ALA A 142 -8.37 4.90 10.15
C ALA A 142 -7.84 4.47 11.52
N ALA A 143 -6.57 4.05 11.60
CA ALA A 143 -5.91 3.72 12.87
C ALA A 143 -5.84 4.92 13.82
N ALA A 144 -5.54 6.12 13.30
CA ALA A 144 -5.52 7.34 14.09
C ALA A 144 -6.92 7.70 14.63
N LEU A 145 -7.97 7.56 13.82
CA LEU A 145 -9.34 7.79 14.24
C LEU A 145 -9.78 6.86 15.38
N VAL A 146 -9.58 5.55 15.22
CA VAL A 146 -9.92 4.56 16.25
C VAL A 146 -9.15 4.82 17.54
N ARG A 147 -7.85 5.12 17.45
CA ARG A 147 -7.01 5.43 18.62
C ARG A 147 -7.45 6.71 19.33
N ASN A 148 -7.78 7.76 18.58
CA ASN A 148 -8.24 9.04 19.17
C ASN A 148 -9.58 8.88 19.86
N ARG A 149 -10.47 8.08 19.27
CA ARG A 149 -11.76 7.73 19.87
C ARG A 149 -11.58 6.98 21.20
N ALA A 150 -10.74 5.97 21.23
CA ALA A 150 -10.43 5.22 22.45
C ALA A 150 -9.88 6.13 23.57
N LYS A 151 -9.02 7.09 23.24
CA LYS A 151 -8.51 8.08 24.21
C LYS A 151 -9.63 9.00 24.71
N ALA A 152 -10.53 9.47 23.83
CA ALA A 152 -11.65 10.33 24.20
C ALA A 152 -12.61 9.62 25.16
N VAL A 153 -12.91 8.35 24.94
CA VAL A 153 -13.74 7.53 25.84
C VAL A 153 -13.11 7.37 27.21
N VAL A 154 -11.80 7.11 27.28
CA VAL A 154 -11.06 6.97 28.55
C VAL A 154 -10.97 8.31 29.31
N SER A 155 -10.89 9.43 28.58
CA SER A 155 -10.78 10.78 29.16
C SER A 155 -12.14 11.39 29.54
N ALA A 156 -13.25 10.76 29.16
CA ALA A 156 -14.59 11.22 29.53
C ALA A 156 -14.78 11.02 31.05
N PRO A 157 -15.19 12.07 31.81
CA PRO A 157 -15.40 11.95 33.25
C PRO A 157 -16.47 10.89 33.53
N ALA A 158 -16.16 9.97 34.46
CA ALA A 158 -17.04 8.86 34.84
C ALA A 158 -18.37 9.32 35.51
N ASN A 159 -18.49 10.62 35.82
CA ASN A 159 -19.67 11.20 36.47
C ASN A 159 -20.37 12.22 35.55
N PRO A 160 -21.53 11.89 34.95
CA PRO A 160 -22.31 12.84 34.15
C PRO A 160 -22.78 14.07 34.93
N ALA A 161 -22.84 14.02 36.27
CA ALA A 161 -23.16 15.15 37.13
C ALA A 161 -22.06 16.24 37.15
N ALA A 162 -20.82 15.89 36.89
CA ALA A 162 -19.73 16.87 36.79
C ALA A 162 -19.76 17.67 35.46
N ALA A 163 -20.42 17.16 34.44
CA ALA A 163 -20.64 17.87 33.18
C ALA A 163 -21.81 18.88 33.26
N ALA A 164 -22.79 18.64 34.13
CA ALA A 164 -23.94 19.51 34.30
C ALA A 164 -23.62 20.83 35.03
N GLY A 165 -22.45 20.96 35.67
CA GLY A 165 -21.97 22.16 36.35
C GLY A 165 -21.28 23.19 35.43
N ARG A 166 -21.17 22.99 34.12
CA ARG A 166 -20.69 24.01 33.21
C ARG A 166 -21.81 25.03 32.96
N PRO A 167 -21.59 26.33 33.25
CA PRO A 167 -22.58 27.35 32.90
C PRO A 167 -22.86 27.28 31.38
N PRO A 168 -24.13 27.52 30.98
CA PRO A 168 -24.48 27.54 29.56
C PRO A 168 -23.58 28.55 28.83
N LEU A 169 -23.02 28.12 27.69
CA LEU A 169 -22.29 29.02 26.83
C LEU A 169 -23.15 30.23 26.50
N PRO A 170 -22.60 31.48 26.55
CA PRO A 170 -23.36 32.68 26.20
C PRO A 170 -23.96 32.48 24.80
N ALA A 171 -25.27 32.74 24.70
CA ALA A 171 -25.99 32.63 23.44
C ALA A 171 -25.26 33.46 22.37
N VAL A 172 -24.90 32.81 21.28
CA VAL A 172 -24.38 33.50 20.11
C VAL A 172 -25.46 34.44 19.61
N PRO A 173 -25.24 35.78 19.51
CA PRO A 173 -26.25 36.69 19.03
C PRO A 173 -26.66 36.28 17.60
N THR A 174 -27.94 35.94 17.43
CA THR A 174 -28.50 35.67 16.10
C THR A 174 -28.38 36.96 15.28
N ARG A 175 -27.59 36.88 14.25
CA ARG A 175 -27.40 37.98 13.27
C ARG A 175 -28.78 38.40 12.76
N GLY A 176 -29.17 39.64 13.05
CA GLY A 176 -30.46 40.19 12.68
C GLY A 176 -30.77 39.97 11.21
N SER A 177 -32.02 39.65 10.94
CA SER A 177 -32.57 39.46 9.60
C SER A 177 -32.34 40.74 8.76
N PHE A 178 -31.54 40.60 7.72
CA PHE A 178 -31.37 41.63 6.69
C PHE A 178 -32.70 41.72 5.92
N LYS A 179 -33.47 42.80 6.12
CA LYS A 179 -34.63 43.11 5.28
C LYS A 179 -34.10 43.84 4.03
N PRO A 180 -34.28 43.37 2.82
CA PRO A 180 -34.01 44.12 1.62
C PRO A 180 -35.07 45.25 1.47
N LYS A 181 -34.58 46.43 1.12
CA LYS A 181 -35.42 47.54 0.62
C LYS A 181 -35.69 47.34 -0.85
#